data_2a1ad46501197a050bf5e338093aa311
#
_entry.id   2a1ad46501197a050bf5e338093aa311
#
_cell.length_a   1.000
_cell.length_b   1.000
_cell.length_c   1.000
_cell.angle_alpha   90.00
_cell.angle_beta   90.00
_cell.angle_gamma   90.00
#
_symmetry.space_group_name_H-M   'P 1'
#
loop_
_entity.id
_entity.type
_entity.pdbx_description
1 polymer ?
#
loop_
_entity_poly.entity_id
_entity_poly.type
_entity_poly.pdbx_seq_one_letter_code
_entity_poly.pdbx_strand_id
1 'polypeptide(L)'
;AGATHAILQMGINDIGFQLAWTPNEKATAADLINSIASAVAAAKAMGIQVYLTTMTPFKGHVYFSDPGEQIRQEVNAWIRTNTEVSGVFDFDAAVRDPAEPARILAAYRGADSLHLNDLGYLRVTESIDLDKLR
;
A
#
# COMPACT_ATOMS: atom_id res chain seq x y z
N ALA A 1 -5.16 -12.54 20.63
CA ALA A 1 -5.10 -11.82 21.88
C ALA A 1 -3.65 -11.38 22.11
N GLY A 2 -3.41 -10.10 22.44
CA GLY A 2 -2.10 -9.60 22.79
C GLY A 2 -1.36 -8.81 21.71
N ALA A 3 -1.95 -8.57 20.52
CA ALA A 3 -1.36 -7.66 19.55
C ALA A 3 -1.42 -6.23 20.06
N THR A 4 -0.28 -5.55 20.08
CA THR A 4 -0.15 -4.15 20.49
C THR A 4 0.11 -3.22 19.31
N HIS A 5 0.58 -3.77 18.19
CA HIS A 5 0.93 -3.04 16.97
C HIS A 5 0.34 -3.74 15.74
N ALA A 6 -0.07 -2.98 14.75
CA ALA A 6 -0.53 -3.48 13.46
C ALA A 6 0.09 -2.65 12.32
N ILE A 7 0.64 -3.33 11.33
CA ILE A 7 1.08 -2.71 10.07
C ILE A 7 0.05 -3.08 9.01
N LEU A 8 -0.59 -2.10 8.39
CA LEU A 8 -1.63 -2.30 7.38
C LEU A 8 -1.10 -1.97 5.98
N GLN A 9 -1.17 -2.96 5.10
CA GLN A 9 -0.93 -2.81 3.66
C GLN A 9 -2.19 -3.26 2.92
N MET A 10 -2.95 -2.33 2.36
CA MET A 10 -4.29 -2.56 1.81
C MET A 10 -4.51 -1.76 0.52
N GLY A 11 -5.46 -2.21 -0.32
CA GLY A 11 -6.04 -1.42 -1.40
C GLY A 11 -5.70 -1.89 -2.81
N ILE A 12 -4.58 -2.56 -3.05
CA ILE A 12 -4.18 -2.94 -4.42
C ILE A 12 -5.15 -3.93 -5.07
N ASN A 13 -5.69 -4.86 -4.29
CA ASN A 13 -6.70 -5.81 -4.78
C ASN A 13 -8.03 -5.12 -5.07
N ASP A 14 -8.41 -4.15 -4.26
CA ASP A 14 -9.64 -3.36 -4.50
C ASP A 14 -9.54 -2.60 -5.82
N ILE A 15 -8.38 -2.01 -6.12
CA ILE A 15 -8.10 -1.36 -7.40
C ILE A 15 -8.16 -2.38 -8.54
N GLY A 16 -7.47 -3.52 -8.39
CA GLY A 16 -7.30 -4.50 -9.45
C GLY A 16 -8.56 -5.30 -9.76
N PHE A 17 -9.22 -5.84 -8.74
CA PHE A 17 -10.41 -6.66 -8.94
C PHE A 17 -11.57 -5.87 -9.53
N GLN A 18 -11.81 -4.65 -9.06
CA GLN A 18 -12.94 -3.85 -9.51
C GLN A 18 -12.75 -3.35 -10.95
N LEU A 19 -11.53 -3.05 -11.37
CA LEU A 19 -11.25 -2.63 -12.75
C LEU A 19 -11.26 -3.80 -13.73
N ALA A 20 -10.87 -5.01 -13.28
CA ALA A 20 -10.79 -6.19 -14.14
C ALA A 20 -12.11 -6.98 -14.24
N TRP A 21 -12.91 -7.03 -13.18
CA TRP A 21 -14.04 -7.96 -13.06
C TRP A 21 -15.41 -7.29 -12.88
N THR A 22 -15.45 -6.05 -12.38
CA THR A 22 -16.69 -5.29 -12.19
C THR A 22 -16.58 -3.86 -12.72
N PRO A 23 -16.60 -3.66 -14.05
CA PRO A 23 -16.37 -2.35 -14.69
C PRO A 23 -17.32 -1.24 -14.22
N ASN A 24 -18.45 -1.58 -13.63
CA ASN A 24 -19.48 -0.64 -13.21
C ASN A 24 -19.43 -0.26 -11.71
N GLU A 25 -18.61 -0.98 -10.91
CA GLU A 25 -18.42 -0.73 -9.49
C GLU A 25 -16.96 -0.29 -9.23
N LYS A 26 -16.63 0.90 -9.70
CA LYS A 26 -15.26 1.43 -9.57
C LYS A 26 -15.04 1.98 -8.17
N ALA A 27 -14.15 1.37 -7.39
CA ALA A 27 -13.64 2.00 -6.20
C ALA A 27 -12.96 3.32 -6.57
N THR A 28 -13.30 4.36 -5.86
CA THR A 28 -12.60 5.63 -5.93
C THR A 28 -11.48 5.67 -4.88
N ALA A 29 -10.55 6.60 -5.03
CA ALA A 29 -9.56 6.85 -3.98
C ALA A 29 -10.24 7.19 -2.63
N ALA A 30 -11.36 7.92 -2.66
CA ALA A 30 -12.12 8.25 -1.47
C ALA A 30 -12.71 7.01 -0.77
N ASP A 31 -13.21 6.03 -1.53
CA ASP A 31 -13.74 4.79 -0.95
C ASP A 31 -12.63 3.99 -0.24
N LEU A 32 -11.45 3.88 -0.87
CA LEU A 32 -10.31 3.21 -0.26
C LEU A 32 -9.82 3.95 0.99
N ILE A 33 -9.68 5.26 0.92
CA ILE A 33 -9.28 6.10 2.06
C ILE A 33 -10.25 5.91 3.23
N ASN A 34 -11.57 5.97 2.98
CA ASN A 34 -12.58 5.76 4.01
C ASN A 34 -12.51 4.36 4.62
N SER A 35 -12.26 3.33 3.81
CA SER A 35 -12.12 1.95 4.28
C SER A 35 -10.87 1.78 5.15
N ILE A 36 -9.73 2.32 4.73
CA ILE A 36 -8.48 2.29 5.50
C ILE A 36 -8.65 3.08 6.81
N ALA A 37 -9.23 4.28 6.76
CA ALA A 37 -9.48 5.10 7.94
C ALA A 37 -10.39 4.37 8.95
N SER A 38 -11.42 3.66 8.48
CA SER A 38 -12.31 2.86 9.33
C SER A 38 -11.57 1.71 10.00
N ALA A 39 -10.68 1.01 9.27
CA ALA A 39 -9.86 -0.05 9.83
C ALA A 39 -8.88 0.49 10.88
N VAL A 40 -8.26 1.65 10.62
CA VAL A 40 -7.39 2.35 11.58
C VAL A 40 -8.17 2.71 12.84
N ALA A 41 -9.35 3.30 12.71
CA ALA A 41 -10.17 3.69 13.86
C ALA A 41 -10.58 2.47 14.71
N ALA A 42 -10.96 1.36 14.07
CA ALA A 42 -11.33 0.13 14.76
C ALA A 42 -10.14 -0.48 15.55
N ALA A 43 -8.95 -0.50 14.96
CA ALA A 43 -7.75 -1.00 15.64
C ALA A 43 -7.34 -0.08 16.82
N LYS A 44 -7.38 1.24 16.63
CA LYS A 44 -7.10 2.22 17.70
C LYS A 44 -8.09 2.08 18.88
N ALA A 45 -9.37 1.82 18.60
CA ALA A 45 -10.37 1.59 19.63
C ALA A 45 -10.07 0.35 20.50
N MET A 46 -9.28 -0.60 19.99
CA MET A 46 -8.77 -1.76 20.71
C MET A 46 -7.42 -1.53 21.42
N GLY A 47 -6.92 -0.30 21.42
CA GLY A 47 -5.62 0.05 21.99
C GLY A 47 -4.41 -0.37 21.15
N ILE A 48 -4.61 -0.66 19.85
CA ILE A 48 -3.55 -1.08 18.94
C ILE A 48 -2.91 0.16 18.31
N GLN A 49 -1.59 0.24 18.34
CA GLN A 49 -0.81 1.21 17.56
C GLN A 49 -0.82 0.81 16.08
N VAL A 50 -1.25 1.70 15.21
CA VAL A 50 -1.41 1.40 13.78
C VAL A 50 -0.36 2.12 12.96
N TYR A 51 0.23 1.39 12.03
CA TYR A 51 1.16 1.88 11.02
C TYR A 51 0.59 1.59 9.64
N LEU A 52 0.65 2.56 8.73
CA LEU A 52 0.26 2.37 7.34
C LEU A 52 1.48 2.17 6.46
N THR A 53 1.33 1.40 5.41
CA THR A 53 2.31 1.33 4.33
C THR A 53 1.70 1.85 3.04
N THR A 54 2.51 2.48 2.20
CA THR A 54 2.08 2.83 0.84
C THR A 54 1.96 1.59 -0.02
N MET A 55 1.01 1.58 -0.96
CA MET A 55 0.87 0.53 -1.97
C MET A 55 2.03 0.60 -2.95
N THR A 56 2.67 -0.54 -3.19
CA THR A 56 3.75 -0.69 -4.18
C THR A 56 3.24 -0.51 -5.61
N PRO A 57 4.11 -0.13 -6.57
CA PRO A 57 3.73 -0.05 -7.98
C PRO A 57 3.33 -1.40 -8.56
N PHE A 58 2.51 -1.41 -9.62
CA PHE A 58 1.97 -2.66 -10.20
C PHE A 58 1.88 -2.66 -11.74
N LYS A 59 2.54 -1.71 -12.41
CA LYS A 59 2.56 -1.68 -13.88
C LYS A 59 3.27 -2.91 -14.45
N GLY A 60 2.56 -3.61 -15.33
CA GLY A 60 2.96 -4.89 -15.88
C GLY A 60 2.14 -6.06 -15.35
N HIS A 61 1.39 -5.90 -14.28
CA HIS A 61 0.39 -6.87 -13.81
C HIS A 61 -0.95 -6.68 -14.55
N VAL A 62 -1.76 -7.74 -14.60
CA VAL A 62 -3.10 -7.72 -15.26
C VAL A 62 -4.08 -6.75 -14.60
N TYR A 63 -3.84 -6.35 -13.35
CA TYR A 63 -4.63 -5.35 -12.63
C TYR A 63 -4.35 -3.92 -13.09
N PHE A 64 -3.26 -3.71 -13.81
CA PHE A 64 -2.84 -2.35 -14.14
C PHE A 64 -3.79 -1.66 -15.10
N SER A 65 -4.14 -0.45 -14.76
CA SER A 65 -4.77 0.53 -15.65
C SER A 65 -4.34 1.94 -15.23
N ASP A 66 -4.34 2.89 -16.16
CA ASP A 66 -4.00 4.26 -15.84
C ASP A 66 -4.92 4.87 -14.76
N PRO A 67 -6.26 4.66 -14.79
CA PRO A 67 -7.12 5.08 -13.69
C PRO A 67 -6.78 4.41 -12.35
N GLY A 68 -6.43 3.13 -12.35
CA GLY A 68 -6.02 2.41 -11.14
C GLY A 68 -4.72 2.96 -10.56
N GLU A 69 -3.76 3.31 -11.40
CA GLU A 69 -2.52 3.97 -10.97
C GLU A 69 -2.80 5.34 -10.36
N GLN A 70 -3.71 6.12 -10.95
CA GLN A 70 -4.12 7.40 -10.38
C GLN A 70 -4.72 7.22 -8.97
N ILE A 71 -5.61 6.25 -8.79
CA ILE A 71 -6.18 5.93 -7.47
C ILE A 71 -5.07 5.54 -6.48
N ARG A 72 -4.12 4.69 -6.89
CA ARG A 72 -2.98 4.30 -6.05
C ARG A 72 -2.17 5.52 -5.60
N GLN A 73 -1.89 6.44 -6.51
CA GLN A 73 -1.13 7.65 -6.21
C GLN A 73 -1.88 8.57 -5.23
N GLU A 74 -3.18 8.76 -5.41
CA GLU A 74 -4.01 9.58 -4.51
C GLU A 74 -4.06 8.98 -3.11
N VAL A 75 -4.28 7.66 -2.98
CA VAL A 75 -4.29 6.96 -1.68
C VAL A 75 -2.91 7.02 -1.02
N ASN A 76 -1.83 6.78 -1.78
CA ASN A 76 -0.46 6.86 -1.26
C ASN A 76 -0.10 8.28 -0.79
N ALA A 77 -0.58 9.32 -1.49
CA ALA A 77 -0.38 10.71 -1.05
C ALA A 77 -1.08 10.96 0.30
N TRP A 78 -2.32 10.48 0.46
CA TRP A 78 -3.04 10.56 1.73
C TRP A 78 -2.33 9.77 2.85
N ILE A 79 -1.85 8.55 2.57
CA ILE A 79 -1.10 7.75 3.55
C ILE A 79 0.13 8.51 4.04
N ARG A 80 0.93 9.11 3.14
CA ARG A 80 2.15 9.83 3.47
C ARG A 80 1.93 11.03 4.39
N THR A 81 0.78 11.65 4.29
CA THR A 81 0.41 12.83 5.10
C THR A 81 -0.48 12.50 6.29
N ASN A 82 -0.75 11.22 6.54
CA ASN A 82 -1.65 10.81 7.60
C ASN A 82 -1.02 11.00 8.97
N THR A 83 -1.69 11.76 9.83
CA THR A 83 -1.27 12.06 11.21
C THR A 83 -2.04 11.27 12.27
N GLU A 84 -3.04 10.48 11.86
CA GLU A 84 -3.90 9.72 12.78
C GLU A 84 -3.32 8.35 13.17
N VAL A 85 -2.22 7.94 12.52
CA VAL A 85 -1.53 6.68 12.77
C VAL A 85 -0.21 6.90 13.51
N SER A 86 0.32 5.85 14.12
CA SER A 86 1.59 5.88 14.85
C SER A 86 2.80 6.07 13.94
N GLY A 87 2.68 5.75 12.65
CA GLY A 87 3.71 5.98 11.66
C GLY A 87 3.34 5.46 10.28
N VAL A 88 4.15 5.85 9.30
CA VAL A 88 4.02 5.43 7.90
C VAL A 88 5.34 4.84 7.43
N PHE A 89 5.28 3.72 6.70
CA PHE A 89 6.41 3.14 6.00
C PHE A 89 6.18 3.23 4.49
N ASP A 90 7.06 3.93 3.79
CA ASP A 90 6.88 4.22 2.35
C ASP A 90 7.46 3.10 1.48
N PHE A 91 6.72 1.99 1.37
CA PHE A 91 7.12 0.85 0.56
C PHE A 91 7.16 1.18 -0.93
N ASP A 92 6.29 2.07 -1.43
CA ASP A 92 6.34 2.57 -2.79
C ASP A 92 7.70 3.22 -3.09
N ALA A 93 8.13 4.15 -2.26
CA ALA A 93 9.44 4.81 -2.43
C ALA A 93 10.61 3.83 -2.32
N ALA A 94 10.49 2.77 -1.50
CA ALA A 94 11.55 1.78 -1.31
C ALA A 94 11.81 0.92 -2.54
N VAL A 95 10.77 0.62 -3.35
CA VAL A 95 10.87 -0.40 -4.43
C VAL A 95 10.50 0.10 -5.83
N ARG A 96 9.98 1.33 -5.99
CA ARG A 96 9.62 1.86 -7.30
C ARG A 96 10.83 2.09 -8.19
N ASP A 97 10.64 1.92 -9.48
CA ASP A 97 11.62 2.31 -10.49
C ASP A 97 11.66 3.85 -10.60
N PRO A 98 12.80 4.51 -10.37
CA PRO A 98 12.89 5.95 -10.47
C PRO A 98 12.66 6.49 -11.90
N ALA A 99 12.89 5.67 -12.93
CA ALA A 99 12.66 6.04 -14.33
C ALA A 99 11.19 5.82 -14.75
N GLU A 100 10.48 4.89 -14.10
CA GLU A 100 9.07 4.58 -14.37
C GLU A 100 8.33 4.28 -13.04
N PRO A 101 7.93 5.32 -12.27
CA PRO A 101 7.43 5.15 -10.89
C PRO A 101 6.17 4.29 -10.72
N ALA A 102 5.42 4.05 -11.80
CA ALA A 102 4.30 3.11 -11.80
C ALA A 102 4.72 1.64 -11.77
N ARG A 103 6.03 1.35 -11.88
CA ARG A 103 6.62 0.02 -11.97
C ARG A 103 7.52 -0.27 -10.79
N ILE A 104 7.52 -1.52 -10.32
CA ILE A 104 8.54 -2.01 -9.39
C ILE A 104 9.88 -2.09 -10.13
N LEU A 105 10.95 -1.61 -9.50
CA LEU A 105 12.31 -1.72 -10.02
C LEU A 105 12.64 -3.19 -10.34
N ALA A 106 13.22 -3.43 -11.50
CA ALA A 106 13.45 -4.79 -12.01
C ALA A 106 14.19 -5.71 -11.01
N ALA A 107 15.10 -5.15 -10.18
CA ALA A 107 15.82 -5.90 -9.16
C ALA A 107 14.91 -6.42 -8.02
N TYR A 108 13.76 -5.79 -7.78
CA TYR A 108 12.84 -6.08 -6.67
C TYR A 108 11.54 -6.75 -7.11
N ARG A 109 11.30 -6.81 -8.41
CA ARG A 109 10.05 -7.25 -9.01
C ARG A 109 9.95 -8.77 -9.08
N GLY A 110 8.83 -9.31 -8.61
CA GLY A 110 8.44 -10.70 -8.85
C GLY A 110 7.98 -10.93 -10.29
N ALA A 111 7.78 -12.19 -10.66
CA ALA A 111 7.45 -12.60 -12.02
C ALA A 111 6.11 -12.04 -12.53
N ASP A 112 5.16 -11.79 -11.63
CA ASP A 112 3.82 -11.27 -11.94
C ASP A 112 3.75 -9.74 -12.00
N SER A 113 4.82 -9.04 -11.68
CA SER A 113 4.89 -7.56 -11.63
C SER A 113 3.95 -6.91 -10.59
N LEU A 114 3.44 -7.66 -9.63
CA LEU A 114 2.64 -7.22 -8.49
C LEU A 114 3.35 -7.52 -7.17
N HIS A 115 3.76 -8.76 -6.99
CA HIS A 115 4.49 -9.17 -5.80
C HIS A 115 5.98 -8.86 -5.94
N LEU A 116 6.62 -8.64 -4.81
CA LEU A 116 8.06 -8.47 -4.73
C LEU A 116 8.76 -9.84 -4.82
N ASN A 117 9.99 -9.86 -5.30
CA ASN A 117 10.89 -10.98 -5.10
C ASN A 117 11.56 -10.90 -3.71
N ASP A 118 12.42 -11.86 -3.37
CA ASP A 118 13.07 -11.90 -2.05
C ASP A 118 13.87 -10.63 -1.73
N LEU A 119 14.56 -10.05 -2.72
CA LEU A 119 15.30 -8.80 -2.56
C LEU A 119 14.36 -7.61 -2.33
N GLY A 120 13.21 -7.60 -2.99
CA GLY A 120 12.20 -6.58 -2.80
C GLY A 120 11.56 -6.65 -1.42
N TYR A 121 11.27 -7.85 -0.91
CA TYR A 121 10.79 -8.02 0.47
C TYR A 121 11.85 -7.62 1.49
N LEU A 122 13.12 -7.96 1.27
CA LEU A 122 14.22 -7.48 2.11
C LEU A 122 14.27 -5.95 2.11
N ARG A 123 14.17 -5.32 0.94
CA ARG A 123 14.22 -3.86 0.79
C ARG A 123 13.12 -3.14 1.54
N VAL A 124 11.86 -3.63 1.49
CA VAL A 124 10.78 -3.00 2.26
C VAL A 124 10.95 -3.26 3.75
N THR A 125 11.47 -4.41 4.16
CA THR A 125 11.77 -4.70 5.57
C THR A 125 12.83 -3.74 6.13
N GLU A 126 13.88 -3.46 5.37
CA GLU A 126 14.92 -2.49 5.74
C GLU A 126 14.38 -1.04 5.83
N SER A 127 13.27 -0.74 5.18
CA SER A 127 12.65 0.58 5.25
C SER A 127 11.78 0.77 6.50
N ILE A 128 11.54 -0.30 7.28
CA ILE A 128 10.79 -0.23 8.53
C ILE A 128 11.72 0.28 9.63
N ASP A 129 11.40 1.44 10.17
CA ASP A 129 12.08 1.98 11.35
C ASP A 129 11.58 1.24 12.61
N LEU A 130 12.39 0.31 13.10
CA LEU A 130 12.05 -0.50 14.26
C LEU A 130 11.94 0.30 15.58
N ASP A 131 12.54 1.48 15.65
CA ASP A 131 12.43 2.34 16.84
C ASP A 131 11.01 2.91 16.99
N LYS A 132 10.27 3.00 15.89
CA LYS A 132 8.85 3.37 15.92
C LYS A 132 7.94 2.26 16.46
N LEU A 133 8.41 1.03 16.52
CA LEU A 133 7.64 -0.14 16.99
C LEU A 133 7.90 -0.49 18.46
N ARG A 134 8.54 0.39 19.21
CA ARG A 134 8.88 0.19 20.64
C ARG A 134 7.91 0.88 21.58
#